data_ed7f3244b9532b4a6bd8956fb452cb98
#
_entry.id   ed7f3244b9532b4a6bd8956fb452cb98
#
_cell.length_a   1.000
_cell.length_b   1.000
_cell.length_c   1.000
_cell.angle_alpha   90.00
_cell.angle_beta   90.00
_cell.angle_gamma   90.00
#
_symmetry.space_group_name_H-M   'P 1'
#
loop_
_entity.id
_entity.type
_entity.pdbx_description
1 polymer ?
#
loop_
_entity_poly.entity_id
_entity_poly.type
_entity_poly.pdbx_seq_one_letter_code
_entity_poly.pdbx_strand_id
1 'polypeptide(L)'
;MDKKNKYNLLVALFLLLVGSIAVSCSKDDDATTDITSTFAPISSEEALKIQKSLRGKYRSNVYIYDPTTKKKYYSNSSFDLDTLTIYDEKKFYYGNLTLSRNTYLQLHDLEKNRMKGTMTKISTQPDEKITLGLEGIRFTSRNRQDSCIYRFEVSRGVVDFSGPSLKTTVMSSLMTYFNGYGYYNVKTSKFKIYLRPYNSYMEPYFDTFQSLRIPLTGNYLVYELTKVQ
;
A
#
# COMPACT_ATOMS: atom_id res chain seq x y z
N MET A 1 -32.05 53.50 8.40
CA MET A 1 -31.73 52.08 8.12
C MET A 1 -32.29 51.23 9.24
N ASP A 2 -33.32 50.48 8.94
CA ASP A 2 -34.19 49.82 9.90
C ASP A 2 -33.47 48.67 10.63
N LYS A 3 -33.67 48.53 11.95
CA LYS A 3 -33.04 47.49 12.78
C LYS A 3 -33.26 46.08 12.23
N LYS A 4 -34.37 45.85 11.56
CA LYS A 4 -34.70 44.57 10.90
C LYS A 4 -33.79 44.23 9.75
N ASN A 5 -33.31 45.21 8.99
CA ASN A 5 -32.39 44.99 7.87
C ASN A 5 -30.97 44.63 8.31
N LYS A 6 -30.53 45.11 9.51
CA LYS A 6 -29.23 44.75 10.06
C LYS A 6 -29.19 43.30 10.53
N TYR A 7 -30.27 42.77 11.08
CA TYR A 7 -30.35 41.37 11.51
C TYR A 7 -30.33 40.40 10.32
N ASN A 8 -31.08 40.73 9.27
CA ASN A 8 -31.10 39.90 8.06
C ASN A 8 -29.73 39.88 7.34
N LEU A 9 -28.98 40.98 7.36
CA LEU A 9 -27.64 41.07 6.80
C LEU A 9 -26.63 40.25 7.63
N LEU A 10 -26.75 40.25 8.96
CA LEU A 10 -25.88 39.49 9.87
C LEU A 10 -26.12 37.98 9.76
N VAL A 11 -27.40 37.56 9.62
CA VAL A 11 -27.74 36.14 9.42
C VAL A 11 -27.31 35.66 8.04
N ALA A 12 -27.40 36.47 7.00
CA ALA A 12 -26.93 36.15 5.65
C ALA A 12 -25.39 36.04 5.62
N LEU A 13 -24.67 36.91 6.36
CA LEU A 13 -23.21 36.86 6.48
C LEU A 13 -22.74 35.63 7.27
N PHE A 14 -23.49 35.23 8.30
CA PHE A 14 -23.20 34.04 9.10
C PHE A 14 -23.44 32.73 8.31
N LEU A 15 -24.50 32.70 7.48
CA LEU A 15 -24.78 31.57 6.58
C LEU A 15 -23.73 31.43 5.46
N LEU A 16 -23.20 32.56 4.96
CA LEU A 16 -22.09 32.56 3.99
C LEU A 16 -20.76 32.10 4.62
N LEU A 17 -20.50 32.40 5.89
CA LEU A 17 -19.30 31.95 6.62
C LEU A 17 -19.36 30.46 7.00
N VAL A 18 -20.55 29.91 7.26
CA VAL A 18 -20.72 28.47 7.57
C VAL A 18 -20.74 27.63 6.30
N GLY A 19 -21.18 28.21 5.16
CA GLY A 19 -21.19 27.51 3.85
C GLY A 19 -19.82 27.32 3.21
N SER A 20 -18.78 28.04 3.66
CA SER A 20 -17.43 27.96 3.05
C SER A 20 -16.47 26.94 3.68
N ILE A 21 -16.93 26.14 4.66
CA ILE A 21 -16.09 25.09 5.28
C ILE A 21 -16.31 23.71 4.65
N ALA A 22 -17.13 23.59 3.63
CA ALA A 22 -17.54 22.30 3.07
C ALA A 22 -17.02 22.01 1.66
N VAL A 23 -15.87 22.57 1.24
CA VAL A 23 -15.25 22.18 -0.04
C VAL A 23 -13.73 22.27 0.09
N SER A 24 -13.10 21.22 0.57
CA SER A 24 -11.74 20.87 0.16
C SER A 24 -11.43 19.43 0.61
N CYS A 25 -11.97 18.47 -0.07
CA CYS A 25 -11.48 17.09 -0.03
C CYS A 25 -11.43 16.56 -1.45
N SER A 26 -10.48 17.06 -2.24
CA SER A 26 -9.93 16.35 -3.40
C SER A 26 -8.75 17.15 -3.95
N LYS A 27 -7.63 17.06 -3.25
CA LYS A 27 -6.34 17.13 -3.92
C LYS A 27 -5.66 15.83 -3.58
N ASP A 28 -5.34 15.07 -4.60
CA ASP A 28 -4.33 14.02 -4.57
C ASP A 28 -3.00 14.69 -4.24
N ASP A 29 -2.80 14.98 -2.94
CA ASP A 29 -1.54 15.48 -2.45
C ASP A 29 -0.54 14.31 -2.43
N ASP A 30 0.08 14.07 -3.57
CA ASP A 30 1.36 13.37 -3.71
C ASP A 30 2.52 14.18 -3.08
N ALA A 31 2.24 14.99 -2.09
CA ALA A 31 3.25 15.69 -1.33
C ALA A 31 3.79 14.75 -0.25
N THR A 32 4.95 14.18 -0.48
CA THR A 32 5.86 13.67 0.57
C THR A 32 6.40 14.82 1.43
N THR A 33 5.64 15.88 1.65
CA THR A 33 5.93 16.93 2.61
C THR A 33 5.60 16.42 3.99
N ASP A 34 6.53 16.50 4.89
CA ASP A 34 6.62 16.25 6.32
C ASP A 34 5.25 15.94 7.02
N ILE A 35 4.67 14.80 6.64
CA ILE A 35 3.34 14.35 7.08
C ILE A 35 3.37 14.01 8.59
N THR A 36 4.56 13.86 9.16
CA THR A 36 4.73 13.47 10.56
C THR A 36 4.19 14.51 11.54
N SER A 37 4.27 15.80 11.20
CA SER A 37 3.79 16.90 12.07
C SER A 37 2.26 16.96 12.19
N THR A 38 1.53 16.39 11.24
CA THR A 38 0.05 16.42 11.22
C THR A 38 -0.60 15.26 11.95
N PHE A 39 0.17 14.28 12.43
CA PHE A 39 -0.32 13.09 13.11
C PHE A 39 -0.03 13.13 14.61
N ALA A 40 -1.01 12.72 15.41
CA ALA A 40 -0.89 12.54 16.85
C ALA A 40 -0.93 11.04 17.20
N PRO A 41 -0.12 10.57 18.16
CA PRO A 41 -0.21 9.20 18.65
C PRO A 41 -1.62 8.86 19.14
N ILE A 42 -1.99 7.60 19.00
CA ILE A 42 -3.25 7.06 19.51
C ILE A 42 -3.01 6.04 20.63
N SER A 43 -4.02 5.81 21.45
CA SER A 43 -3.95 4.78 22.48
C SER A 43 -4.00 3.37 21.89
N SER A 44 -3.49 2.38 22.61
CA SER A 44 -3.58 0.97 22.21
C SER A 44 -5.02 0.50 22.07
N GLU A 45 -5.94 1.01 22.89
CA GLU A 45 -7.36 0.69 22.82
C GLU A 45 -8.00 1.23 21.54
N GLU A 46 -7.71 2.48 21.19
CA GLU A 46 -8.16 3.09 19.93
C GLU A 46 -7.60 2.33 18.74
N ALA A 47 -6.31 1.98 18.75
CA ALA A 47 -5.67 1.19 17.69
C ALA A 47 -6.38 -0.16 17.50
N LEU A 48 -6.67 -0.90 18.59
CA LEU A 48 -7.39 -2.18 18.54
C LEU A 48 -8.82 -2.03 18.00
N LYS A 49 -9.52 -0.97 18.36
CA LYS A 49 -10.86 -0.67 17.84
C LYS A 49 -10.86 -0.49 16.34
N ILE A 50 -9.88 0.28 15.81
CA ILE A 50 -9.75 0.52 14.37
C ILE A 50 -9.36 -0.77 13.65
N GLN A 51 -8.42 -1.52 14.20
CA GLN A 51 -7.99 -2.81 13.65
C GLN A 51 -9.16 -3.78 13.46
N LYS A 52 -10.08 -3.86 14.41
CA LYS A 52 -11.29 -4.70 14.29
C LYS A 52 -12.18 -4.28 13.11
N SER A 53 -12.23 -2.98 12.76
CA SER A 53 -13.02 -2.48 11.64
C SER A 53 -12.42 -2.85 10.27
N LEU A 54 -11.16 -3.25 10.24
CA LEU A 54 -10.46 -3.60 9.01
C LEU A 54 -10.83 -4.95 8.42
N ARG A 55 -11.42 -5.86 9.21
CA ARG A 55 -11.79 -7.18 8.72
C ARG A 55 -12.66 -7.07 7.49
N GLY A 56 -12.34 -7.84 6.47
CA GLY A 56 -13.15 -7.93 5.25
C GLY A 56 -12.31 -8.08 3.98
N LYS A 57 -13.01 -8.01 2.88
CA LYS A 57 -12.44 -8.07 1.54
C LYS A 57 -12.36 -6.66 0.97
N TYR A 58 -11.30 -6.40 0.21
CA TYR A 58 -11.05 -5.09 -0.38
C TYR A 58 -10.73 -5.27 -1.87
N ARG A 59 -11.27 -4.39 -2.68
CA ARG A 59 -10.84 -4.23 -4.07
C ARG A 59 -9.60 -3.35 -4.10
N SER A 60 -8.59 -3.73 -4.87
CA SER A 60 -7.32 -3.02 -4.95
C SER A 60 -7.08 -2.41 -6.33
N ASN A 61 -6.45 -1.24 -6.33
CA ASN A 61 -5.73 -0.68 -7.46
C ASN A 61 -4.24 -0.69 -7.10
N VAL A 62 -3.40 -1.27 -7.96
CA VAL A 62 -1.98 -1.50 -7.67
C VAL A 62 -1.11 -0.78 -8.67
N TYR A 63 -0.07 -0.10 -8.20
CA TYR A 63 0.92 0.53 -9.04
C TYR A 63 2.30 0.58 -8.38
N ILE A 64 3.33 0.72 -9.21
CA ILE A 64 4.68 1.04 -8.77
C ILE A 64 4.82 2.56 -8.70
N TYR A 65 5.33 3.07 -7.61
CA TYR A 65 5.66 4.47 -7.42
C TYR A 65 7.17 4.68 -7.36
N ASP A 66 7.68 5.48 -8.27
CA ASP A 66 9.08 5.92 -8.27
C ASP A 66 9.21 7.22 -7.48
N PRO A 67 9.82 7.21 -6.28
CA PRO A 67 9.93 8.40 -5.45
C PRO A 67 10.87 9.45 -6.04
N THR A 68 11.77 9.08 -6.94
CA THR A 68 12.74 9.99 -7.57
C THR A 68 12.08 10.83 -8.65
N THR A 69 11.33 10.17 -9.55
CA THR A 69 10.65 10.84 -10.69
C THR A 69 9.22 11.22 -10.37
N LYS A 70 8.68 10.78 -9.23
CA LYS A 70 7.27 10.92 -8.80
C LYS A 70 6.27 10.31 -9.78
N LYS A 71 6.71 9.36 -10.61
CA LYS A 71 5.86 8.67 -11.58
C LYS A 71 5.16 7.46 -10.99
N LYS A 72 3.95 7.20 -11.49
CA LYS A 72 3.14 6.02 -11.18
C LYS A 72 3.08 5.12 -12.40
N TYR A 73 3.36 3.85 -12.22
CA TYR A 73 3.27 2.81 -13.25
C TYR A 73 2.21 1.80 -12.84
N TYR A 74 1.00 1.96 -13.39
CA TYR A 74 -0.12 1.11 -13.05
C TYR A 74 0.07 -0.31 -13.57
N SER A 75 -0.38 -1.27 -12.78
CA SER A 75 -0.40 -2.67 -13.19
C SER A 75 -1.45 -2.87 -14.29
N ASN A 76 -1.02 -3.31 -15.46
CA ASN A 76 -1.89 -3.68 -16.57
C ASN A 76 -2.29 -5.17 -16.52
N SER A 77 -2.39 -5.73 -15.32
CA SER A 77 -2.73 -7.16 -15.22
C SER A 77 -4.18 -7.40 -15.59
N SER A 78 -4.41 -8.47 -16.35
CA SER A 78 -5.75 -8.98 -16.67
C SER A 78 -6.40 -9.73 -15.51
N PHE A 79 -5.73 -9.82 -14.38
CA PHE A 79 -6.25 -10.49 -13.18
C PHE A 79 -7.06 -9.51 -12.34
N ASP A 80 -8.20 -9.95 -11.86
CA ASP A 80 -8.85 -9.31 -10.73
C ASP A 80 -7.90 -9.36 -9.53
N LEU A 81 -7.18 -8.28 -9.31
CA LEU A 81 -6.23 -8.11 -8.19
C LEU A 81 -6.99 -7.88 -6.88
N ASP A 82 -8.07 -8.61 -6.72
CA ASP A 82 -8.97 -8.44 -5.61
C ASP A 82 -8.51 -9.24 -4.42
N THR A 83 -8.24 -8.56 -3.40
CA THR A 83 -8.50 -8.90 -2.00
C THR A 83 -7.31 -8.75 -1.09
N LEU A 84 -7.33 -7.67 -0.32
CA LEU A 84 -6.77 -7.73 1.01
C LEU A 84 -7.77 -8.51 1.88
N THR A 85 -7.41 -9.68 2.35
CA THR A 85 -8.14 -10.37 3.41
C THR A 85 -7.34 -10.16 4.69
N ILE A 86 -7.95 -9.50 5.68
CA ILE A 86 -7.32 -9.28 6.98
C ILE A 86 -7.83 -10.32 7.96
N TYR A 87 -6.90 -11.07 8.54
CA TYR A 87 -7.13 -12.07 9.57
C TYR A 87 -6.74 -11.52 10.93
N ASP A 88 -7.45 -11.94 11.97
CA ASP A 88 -7.11 -11.66 13.36
C ASP A 88 -6.74 -12.98 14.04
N GLU A 89 -5.46 -13.18 14.24
CA GLU A 89 -4.96 -14.29 15.05
C GLU A 89 -4.16 -13.73 16.23
N LYS A 90 -4.70 -13.92 17.45
CA LYS A 90 -4.00 -13.70 18.73
C LYS A 90 -3.23 -12.37 18.84
N LYS A 91 -3.86 -11.23 18.51
CA LYS A 91 -3.32 -9.86 18.56
C LYS A 91 -2.40 -9.45 17.38
N PHE A 92 -2.21 -10.29 16.38
CA PHE A 92 -1.51 -9.92 15.16
C PHE A 92 -2.49 -9.86 14.00
N TYR A 93 -2.40 -8.79 13.21
CA TYR A 93 -3.19 -8.66 12.01
C TYR A 93 -2.32 -9.05 10.82
N TYR A 94 -2.81 -10.02 10.09
CA TYR A 94 -2.23 -10.51 8.85
C TYR A 94 -3.10 -10.09 7.68
N GLY A 95 -2.51 -9.91 6.54
CA GLY A 95 -3.24 -9.63 5.33
C GLY A 95 -2.56 -10.29 4.13
N ASN A 96 -3.35 -10.72 3.17
CA ASN A 96 -2.85 -11.19 1.90
C ASN A 96 -3.27 -10.23 0.80
N LEU A 97 -2.29 -9.66 0.13
CA LEU A 97 -2.45 -8.86 -1.08
C LEU A 97 -2.08 -9.71 -2.29
N THR A 98 -2.72 -9.43 -3.40
CA THR A 98 -2.36 -10.07 -4.67
C THR A 98 -1.78 -9.04 -5.63
N LEU A 99 -0.82 -9.48 -6.45
CA LEU A 99 -0.24 -8.68 -7.52
C LEU A 99 0.13 -9.57 -8.70
N SER A 100 0.31 -8.96 -9.87
CA SER A 100 0.83 -9.69 -11.02
C SER A 100 2.34 -9.88 -10.89
N ARG A 101 2.85 -10.99 -11.39
CA ARG A 101 4.29 -11.25 -11.47
C ARG A 101 5.00 -10.13 -12.22
N ASN A 102 4.42 -9.64 -13.32
CA ASN A 102 5.06 -8.60 -14.13
C ASN A 102 5.20 -7.29 -13.35
N THR A 103 4.22 -6.92 -12.51
CA THR A 103 4.33 -5.79 -11.59
C THR A 103 5.40 -6.04 -10.53
N TYR A 104 5.44 -7.24 -9.96
CA TYR A 104 6.44 -7.63 -8.97
C TYR A 104 7.88 -7.53 -9.50
N LEU A 105 8.10 -7.99 -10.73
CA LEU A 105 9.43 -7.95 -11.33
C LEU A 105 9.95 -6.53 -11.56
N GLN A 106 9.08 -5.53 -11.73
CA GLN A 106 9.47 -4.11 -11.86
C GLN A 106 10.08 -3.51 -10.59
N LEU A 107 9.99 -4.18 -9.45
CA LEU A 107 10.66 -3.78 -8.22
C LEU A 107 12.16 -4.12 -8.21
N HIS A 108 12.62 -4.92 -9.18
CA HIS A 108 13.98 -5.41 -9.27
C HIS A 108 14.76 -4.67 -10.34
N ASP A 109 16.01 -4.32 -10.03
CA ASP A 109 16.94 -3.70 -10.99
C ASP A 109 17.58 -4.79 -11.86
N LEU A 110 16.91 -5.11 -12.96
CA LEU A 110 17.34 -6.18 -13.87
C LEU A 110 18.67 -5.86 -14.54
N GLU A 111 18.99 -4.59 -14.77
CA GLU A 111 20.24 -4.19 -15.43
C GLU A 111 21.47 -4.44 -14.54
N LYS A 112 21.32 -4.27 -13.23
CA LYS A 112 22.40 -4.54 -12.26
C LYS A 112 22.43 -5.98 -11.77
N ASN A 113 21.53 -6.82 -12.25
CA ASN A 113 21.39 -8.18 -11.75
C ASN A 113 22.29 -9.15 -12.51
N ARG A 114 23.10 -9.92 -11.75
CA ARG A 114 23.91 -11.03 -12.30
C ARG A 114 23.05 -12.11 -12.95
N MET A 115 21.78 -12.23 -12.55
CA MET A 115 20.80 -13.16 -13.10
C MET A 115 19.89 -12.53 -14.17
N LYS A 116 20.33 -11.46 -14.83
CA LYS A 116 19.59 -10.76 -15.88
C LYS A 116 18.93 -11.71 -16.88
N GLY A 117 19.68 -12.67 -17.40
CA GLY A 117 19.16 -13.65 -18.36
C GLY A 117 18.03 -14.51 -17.82
N THR A 118 18.11 -14.96 -16.54
CA THR A 118 17.05 -15.71 -15.87
C THR A 118 15.81 -14.85 -15.63
N MET A 119 15.99 -13.64 -15.12
CA MET A 119 14.89 -12.70 -14.87
C MET A 119 14.19 -12.29 -16.16
N THR A 120 14.93 -12.10 -17.26
CA THR A 120 14.37 -11.85 -18.59
C THR A 120 13.52 -13.03 -19.07
N LYS A 121 14.00 -14.26 -18.92
CA LYS A 121 13.22 -15.46 -19.25
C LYS A 121 11.94 -15.54 -18.44
N ILE A 122 11.98 -15.22 -17.15
CA ILE A 122 10.78 -15.19 -16.30
C ILE A 122 9.80 -14.12 -16.81
N SER A 123 10.27 -12.93 -17.15
CA SER A 123 9.43 -11.82 -17.60
C SER A 123 8.75 -12.05 -18.96
N THR A 124 9.28 -12.94 -19.78
CA THR A 124 8.69 -13.31 -21.09
C THR A 124 7.62 -14.39 -21.00
N GLN A 125 7.48 -15.07 -19.85
CA GLN A 125 6.41 -16.06 -19.65
C GLN A 125 5.05 -15.36 -19.49
N PRO A 126 3.92 -16.09 -19.73
CA PRO A 126 2.60 -15.57 -19.44
C PRO A 126 2.51 -15.04 -18.01
N ASP A 127 1.88 -13.87 -17.81
CA ASP A 127 1.74 -13.27 -16.48
C ASP A 127 0.94 -14.19 -15.54
N GLU A 128 1.25 -14.13 -14.26
CA GLU A 128 0.61 -14.95 -13.25
C GLU A 128 0.36 -14.16 -11.97
N LYS A 129 -0.64 -14.58 -11.20
CA LYS A 129 -1.01 -13.98 -9.93
C LYS A 129 -0.11 -14.51 -8.83
N ILE A 130 0.48 -13.61 -8.05
CA ILE A 130 1.27 -13.95 -6.87
C ILE A 130 0.67 -13.33 -5.62
N THR A 131 1.04 -13.88 -4.46
CA THR A 131 0.56 -13.42 -3.15
C THR A 131 1.66 -12.73 -2.40
N LEU A 132 1.34 -11.58 -1.81
CA LEU A 132 2.15 -10.87 -0.84
C LEU A 132 1.49 -10.97 0.53
N GLY A 133 2.13 -11.68 1.44
CA GLY A 133 1.70 -11.77 2.83
C GLY A 133 2.15 -10.53 3.60
N LEU A 134 1.25 -9.92 4.37
CA LEU A 134 1.52 -8.82 5.29
C LEU A 134 1.44 -9.30 6.73
N GLU A 135 2.38 -8.86 7.55
CA GLU A 135 2.47 -9.18 8.98
C GLU A 135 2.62 -7.90 9.80
N GLY A 136 1.97 -7.88 10.97
CA GLY A 136 2.14 -6.83 11.95
C GLY A 136 1.61 -5.47 11.48
N ILE A 137 0.40 -5.45 10.94
CA ILE A 137 -0.31 -4.19 10.65
C ILE A 137 -0.69 -3.55 11.99
N ARG A 138 -0.13 -2.36 12.26
CA ARG A 138 -0.31 -1.68 13.54
C ARG A 138 -0.65 -0.21 13.33
N PHE A 139 -1.78 0.26 13.84
CA PHE A 139 -2.14 1.67 13.88
C PHE A 139 -1.31 2.42 14.91
N THR A 140 -0.75 3.56 14.51
CA THR A 140 0.19 4.33 15.34
C THR A 140 -0.30 5.73 15.67
N SER A 141 -1.05 6.35 14.76
CA SER A 141 -1.42 7.74 14.92
C SER A 141 -2.66 8.12 14.11
N ARG A 142 -3.28 9.23 14.50
CA ARG A 142 -4.46 9.83 13.87
C ARG A 142 -4.12 11.21 13.34
N ASN A 143 -4.65 11.58 12.18
CA ASN A 143 -4.47 12.91 11.62
C ASN A 143 -5.18 13.96 12.49
N ARG A 144 -4.48 15.07 12.78
CA ARG A 144 -5.01 16.16 13.62
C ARG A 144 -6.04 17.02 12.89
N GLN A 145 -5.94 17.12 11.58
CA GLN A 145 -6.85 17.92 10.74
C GLN A 145 -8.08 17.13 10.31
N ASP A 146 -7.91 15.82 10.04
CA ASP A 146 -9.00 14.91 9.73
C ASP A 146 -8.95 13.69 10.66
N SER A 147 -9.80 13.72 11.69
CA SER A 147 -9.87 12.65 12.70
C SER A 147 -10.33 11.30 12.17
N CYS A 148 -10.78 11.23 10.91
CA CYS A 148 -11.15 9.97 10.26
C CYS A 148 -9.96 9.25 9.64
N ILE A 149 -8.80 9.91 9.50
CA ILE A 149 -7.61 9.34 8.85
C ILE A 149 -6.62 8.86 9.91
N TYR A 150 -6.27 7.60 9.80
CA TYR A 150 -5.30 6.93 10.67
C TYR A 150 -4.09 6.46 9.87
N ARG A 151 -2.91 6.63 10.44
CA ARG A 151 -1.67 6.05 9.93
C ARG A 151 -1.43 4.69 10.60
N PHE A 152 -0.97 3.76 9.84
CA PHE A 152 -0.52 2.44 10.32
C PHE A 152 0.85 2.09 9.73
N GLU A 153 1.50 1.13 10.36
CA GLU A 153 2.76 0.55 9.92
C GLU A 153 2.56 -0.92 9.59
N VAL A 154 3.32 -1.41 8.62
CA VAL A 154 3.42 -2.81 8.26
C VAL A 154 4.83 -3.25 8.63
N SER A 155 4.95 -4.11 9.63
CA SER A 155 6.24 -4.55 10.16
C SER A 155 6.99 -5.40 9.14
N ARG A 156 6.28 -6.24 8.40
CA ARG A 156 6.84 -7.14 7.40
C ARG A 156 5.85 -7.43 6.29
N GLY A 157 6.33 -7.42 5.06
CA GLY A 157 5.67 -8.01 3.91
C GLY A 157 6.58 -9.04 3.28
N VAL A 158 6.04 -10.13 2.74
CA VAL A 158 6.80 -11.18 2.08
C VAL A 158 6.09 -11.62 0.81
N VAL A 159 6.83 -11.61 -0.29
CA VAL A 159 6.49 -12.38 -1.48
C VAL A 159 7.45 -13.57 -1.54
N ASP A 160 6.89 -14.77 -1.60
CA ASP A 160 7.60 -15.99 -1.95
C ASP A 160 7.04 -16.46 -3.30
N PHE A 161 7.76 -16.11 -4.36
CA PHE A 161 7.38 -16.45 -5.70
C PHE A 161 8.08 -17.73 -6.16
N SER A 162 7.33 -18.81 -6.22
CA SER A 162 7.76 -20.14 -6.67
C SER A 162 6.90 -20.68 -7.84
N GLY A 163 6.34 -19.79 -8.63
CA GLY A 163 5.39 -20.09 -9.69
C GLY A 163 5.96 -20.90 -10.86
N PRO A 164 5.09 -21.31 -11.80
CA PRO A 164 5.47 -22.12 -12.96
C PRO A 164 6.58 -21.51 -13.81
N SER A 165 6.63 -20.17 -13.90
CA SER A 165 7.66 -19.46 -14.66
C SER A 165 9.07 -19.64 -14.11
N LEU A 166 9.24 -19.94 -12.82
CA LEU A 166 10.54 -20.29 -12.23
C LEU A 166 10.96 -21.73 -12.52
N LYS A 167 9.99 -22.64 -12.71
CA LYS A 167 10.28 -24.06 -12.99
C LYS A 167 11.03 -24.27 -14.30
N THR A 168 11.06 -23.29 -15.18
CA THR A 168 11.84 -23.30 -16.43
C THR A 168 13.29 -22.88 -16.24
N THR A 169 13.67 -22.55 -15.00
CA THR A 169 15.01 -22.11 -14.63
C THR A 169 15.58 -23.07 -13.58
N VAL A 170 16.84 -22.88 -13.21
CA VAL A 170 17.50 -23.64 -12.12
C VAL A 170 17.16 -23.07 -10.73
N MET A 171 16.17 -22.19 -10.64
CA MET A 171 15.79 -21.49 -9.41
C MET A 171 14.49 -22.04 -8.83
N SER A 172 14.42 -22.13 -7.50
CA SER A 172 13.25 -22.63 -6.76
C SER A 172 12.30 -21.53 -6.38
N SER A 173 12.82 -20.40 -5.90
CA SER A 173 11.99 -19.27 -5.49
C SER A 173 12.69 -17.92 -5.66
N LEU A 174 11.87 -16.87 -5.76
CA LEU A 174 12.28 -15.48 -5.66
C LEU A 174 11.55 -14.84 -4.47
N MET A 175 12.28 -14.63 -3.39
CA MET A 175 11.74 -14.07 -2.16
C MET A 175 12.06 -12.59 -2.06
N THR A 176 11.06 -11.77 -1.75
CA THR A 176 11.24 -10.34 -1.50
C THR A 176 10.56 -9.93 -0.21
N TYR A 177 11.30 -9.21 0.62
CA TYR A 177 10.85 -8.68 1.89
C TYR A 177 10.54 -7.19 1.77
N PHE A 178 9.45 -6.79 2.42
CA PHE A 178 8.95 -5.42 2.43
C PHE A 178 8.76 -4.95 3.87
N ASN A 179 8.92 -3.66 4.05
CA ASN A 179 8.33 -2.92 5.16
C ASN A 179 7.43 -1.83 4.58
N GLY A 180 6.60 -1.23 5.41
CA GLY A 180 5.74 -0.21 4.85
C GLY A 180 4.93 0.55 5.88
N TYR A 181 4.14 1.45 5.36
CA TYR A 181 3.17 2.22 6.10
C TYR A 181 1.95 2.49 5.23
N GLY A 182 0.90 2.98 5.85
CA GLY A 182 -0.27 3.35 5.09
C GLY A 182 -1.21 4.24 5.87
N TYR A 183 -2.30 4.58 5.19
CA TYR A 183 -3.36 5.42 5.72
C TYR A 183 -4.70 4.71 5.55
N TYR A 184 -5.54 4.82 6.57
CA TYR A 184 -6.90 4.29 6.55
C TYR A 184 -7.89 5.38 6.91
N ASN A 185 -8.87 5.60 6.06
CA ASN A 185 -9.99 6.48 6.33
C ASN A 185 -11.18 5.65 6.81
N VAL A 186 -11.51 5.75 8.10
CA VAL A 186 -12.60 4.97 8.71
C VAL A 186 -13.98 5.34 8.18
N LYS A 187 -14.17 6.58 7.71
CA LYS A 187 -15.44 7.06 7.17
C LYS A 187 -15.73 6.49 5.78
N THR A 188 -14.71 6.38 4.94
CA THR A 188 -14.85 5.92 3.56
C THR A 188 -14.43 4.46 3.39
N SER A 189 -13.88 3.84 4.43
CA SER A 189 -13.30 2.49 4.40
C SER A 189 -12.26 2.31 3.29
N LYS A 190 -11.50 3.37 3.00
CA LYS A 190 -10.42 3.36 2.02
C LYS A 190 -9.07 3.21 2.71
N PHE A 191 -8.23 2.38 2.11
CA PHE A 191 -6.85 2.17 2.49
C PHE A 191 -5.90 2.63 1.40
N LYS A 192 -4.75 3.15 1.81
CA LYS A 192 -3.59 3.29 0.93
C LYS A 192 -2.36 2.74 1.63
N ILE A 193 -1.67 1.79 1.01
CA ILE A 193 -0.51 1.09 1.58
C ILE A 193 0.69 1.34 0.67
N TYR A 194 1.79 1.78 1.25
CA TYR A 194 3.08 1.95 0.61
C TYR A 194 4.03 0.88 1.14
N LEU A 195 4.48 -0.01 0.28
CA LEU A 195 5.39 -1.10 0.61
C LEU A 195 6.73 -0.87 -0.08
N ARG A 196 7.78 -0.75 0.71
CA ARG A 196 9.14 -0.60 0.23
C ARG A 196 9.85 -1.94 0.29
N PRO A 197 10.28 -2.49 -0.85
CA PRO A 197 11.14 -3.67 -0.83
C PRO A 197 12.51 -3.28 -0.26
N TYR A 198 13.04 -4.07 0.66
CA TYR A 198 14.34 -3.79 1.26
C TYR A 198 15.33 -4.93 1.09
N ASN A 199 14.86 -6.11 0.77
CA ASN A 199 15.69 -7.27 0.52
C ASN A 199 15.03 -8.23 -0.46
N SER A 200 15.82 -8.80 -1.36
CA SER A 200 15.34 -9.79 -2.32
C SER A 200 16.42 -10.82 -2.59
N TYR A 201 16.03 -12.09 -2.65
CA TYR A 201 16.90 -13.23 -2.89
C TYR A 201 16.26 -14.17 -3.89
N MET A 202 17.11 -14.75 -4.72
CA MET A 202 16.76 -15.88 -5.57
C MET A 202 17.41 -17.14 -4.99
N GLU A 203 16.62 -18.16 -4.72
CA GLU A 203 17.06 -19.41 -4.16
C GLU A 203 17.21 -20.46 -5.26
N PRO A 204 18.35 -21.15 -5.35
CA PRO A 204 18.54 -22.24 -6.31
C PRO A 204 17.82 -23.52 -5.87
N TYR A 205 17.54 -24.41 -6.81
CA TYR A 205 17.00 -25.74 -6.52
C TYR A 205 17.98 -26.69 -5.80
N PHE A 206 19.27 -26.39 -5.89
CA PHE A 206 20.31 -27.26 -5.35
C PHE A 206 21.02 -26.60 -4.18
N ASP A 207 21.17 -27.30 -3.08
CA ASP A 207 21.85 -26.83 -1.85
C ASP A 207 23.33 -26.44 -2.05
N THR A 208 23.91 -26.82 -3.19
CA THR A 208 25.29 -26.47 -3.55
C THR A 208 25.46 -25.01 -3.99
N PHE A 209 24.38 -24.30 -4.27
CA PHE A 209 24.44 -22.90 -4.68
C PHE A 209 23.93 -22.00 -3.54
N GLN A 210 24.66 -20.91 -3.29
CA GLN A 210 24.24 -19.90 -2.33
C GLN A 210 23.08 -19.07 -2.89
N SER A 211 22.18 -18.64 -2.00
CA SER A 211 21.13 -17.67 -2.33
C SER A 211 21.74 -16.40 -2.92
N LEU A 212 21.20 -15.93 -4.04
CA LEU A 212 21.70 -14.76 -4.74
C LEU A 212 20.85 -13.55 -4.41
N ARG A 213 21.49 -12.51 -3.87
CA ARG A 213 20.84 -11.23 -3.64
C ARG A 213 20.52 -10.54 -4.97
N ILE A 214 19.27 -10.10 -5.11
CA ILE A 214 18.77 -9.41 -6.29
C ILE A 214 18.69 -7.91 -5.99
N PRO A 215 19.31 -7.04 -6.80
CA PRO A 215 19.21 -5.60 -6.65
C PRO A 215 17.77 -5.11 -6.80
N LEU A 216 17.40 -4.09 -6.04
CA LEU A 216 16.07 -3.46 -6.02
C LEU A 216 16.15 -2.07 -6.63
N THR A 217 15.07 -1.63 -7.29
CA THR A 217 14.97 -0.30 -7.91
C THR A 217 14.86 0.85 -6.91
N GLY A 218 14.43 0.57 -5.68
CA GLY A 218 14.07 1.58 -4.68
C GLY A 218 12.64 2.11 -4.80
N ASN A 219 11.89 1.62 -5.78
CA ASN A 219 10.49 1.97 -5.98
C ASN A 219 9.59 1.38 -4.89
N TYR A 220 8.42 1.98 -4.70
CA TYR A 220 7.39 1.48 -3.80
C TYR A 220 6.34 0.69 -4.59
N LEU A 221 5.85 -0.37 -3.99
CA LEU A 221 4.61 -1.03 -4.40
C LEU A 221 3.47 -0.38 -3.62
N VAL A 222 2.51 0.21 -4.33
CA VAL A 222 1.41 0.94 -3.71
C VAL A 222 0.09 0.26 -4.02
N TYR A 223 -0.71 0.06 -2.98
CA TYR A 223 -2.08 -0.41 -3.07
C TYR A 223 -3.05 0.68 -2.62
N GLU A 224 -4.04 0.95 -3.45
CA GLU A 224 -5.23 1.71 -3.09
C GLU A 224 -6.40 0.75 -2.98
N LEU A 225 -6.97 0.63 -1.80
CA LEU A 225 -7.92 -0.41 -1.42
C LEU A 225 -9.25 0.21 -1.02
N THR A 226 -10.34 -0.35 -1.51
CA THR A 226 -11.69 0.02 -1.10
C THR A 226 -12.40 -1.23 -0.60
N LYS A 227 -13.03 -1.15 0.58
CA LYS A 227 -13.76 -2.29 1.15
C LYS A 227 -14.90 -2.69 0.25
N VAL A 228 -14.99 -3.99 -0.02
CA VAL A 228 -16.11 -4.61 -0.73
C VAL A 228 -17.06 -5.12 0.35
N GLN A 229 -18.33 -4.83 0.22
CA GLN A 229 -19.35 -5.27 1.18
C GLN A 229 -19.40 -6.79 1.32
#